data_3981c4b2d579a07d0104c4692c31d005
#
_entry.id   3981c4b2d579a07d0104c4692c31d005
#
_cell.length_a   1.000
_cell.length_b   1.000
_cell.length_c   1.000
_cell.angle_alpha   90.00
_cell.angle_beta   90.00
_cell.angle_gamma   90.00
#
_symmetry.space_group_name_H-M   'P 1'
#
loop_
_entity.id
_entity.type
_entity.pdbx_description
1 polymer ?
#
loop_
_entity_poly.entity_id
_entity_poly.type
_entity_poly.pdbx_seq_one_letter_code
_entity_poly.pdbx_strand_id
1 'polypeptide(L)'
;MLNHNLKHHLLPSALLVAGFLTLTGCTNNDYDLSNVDATMGFGSESLVIPNSSTKDIQLKDVLDLKEGGCVVTDAAGNYLFQLAGGDVEAAYPNISPIILDVTNVFDGDISLSNAASTGAKARRAPGSSLHIASPKVMMFEYHGNDKAVKSLNEAEINENGTEISIRLDFSNISTAVSNIESATLTLPAYLSINHLVIRNGNGVPTHNGSKVTITDISTARPLELSLKTQKLDFTNQNDHGHLSINNGAIDLTGYFSIAMQCNVTGAMPDNPTIKAKIGVADRTITMNSATGIFDPKINLNTLGEVDVTGLPDFLDDDDVVADLDNPQILLTVNNDMDVAATVSATVISTKEGRELARVTLPEMSVAKNGLSKICICRQKTSELTQQYGEANVYAVSNLSTLINRIPDHIKIVDVNAHAKAEVATIVFGEEYHVKPSYKVNAPLAFGEKANIVYEDSFTGWNDDIDELDLAEGTYIEVTANVENKVPAYLTVKAYPVDAQGNKIEDKLLIEIPDEVAASTDGTTAVTTPITMKITPKVKNSLKQLDGLVFRLEGSAKSANGNKVTGISLNERKHTLKLSDIKVKIVGKIIGDFN
;
A
#
# COMPACT_ATOMS: atom_id res chain seq x y z
N MET A 1 -1.31 4.28 44.79
CA MET A 1 -1.82 5.66 45.02
C MET A 1 -2.29 6.16 43.69
N LEU A 2 -3.46 5.79 43.29
CA LEU A 2 -4.10 6.24 42.04
C LEU A 2 -5.51 6.73 42.35
N ASN A 3 -5.61 7.96 42.19
CA ASN A 3 -6.66 8.89 41.81
C ASN A 3 -8.14 8.54 42.06
N HIS A 4 -8.62 9.22 43.03
CA HIS A 4 -10.02 9.40 43.46
C HIS A 4 -10.86 10.31 42.52
N ASN A 5 -10.50 10.57 41.29
CA ASN A 5 -11.15 11.56 40.41
C ASN A 5 -11.91 11.01 39.21
N LEU A 6 -12.07 9.68 39.08
CA LEU A 6 -12.80 9.07 37.94
C LEU A 6 -14.29 8.81 38.17
N LYS A 7 -14.83 9.23 39.30
CA LYS A 7 -16.21 8.89 39.70
C LYS A 7 -17.35 9.71 39.07
N HIS A 8 -17.09 10.63 38.15
CA HIS A 8 -18.12 11.55 37.67
C HIS A 8 -18.52 11.48 36.19
N HIS A 9 -17.97 10.57 35.38
CA HIS A 9 -18.27 10.52 33.93
C HIS A 9 -18.85 9.21 33.40
N LEU A 10 -19.09 8.19 34.23
CA LEU A 10 -19.55 6.86 33.80
C LEU A 10 -21.02 6.60 34.15
N LEU A 11 -21.89 7.51 33.79
CA LEU A 11 -23.31 7.48 34.16
C LEU A 11 -24.29 6.63 33.32
N PRO A 12 -23.94 5.98 32.19
CA PRO A 12 -25.00 5.44 31.34
C PRO A 12 -25.46 4.03 31.64
N SER A 13 -24.62 3.15 32.08
CA SER A 13 -25.00 1.74 32.34
C SER A 13 -25.68 1.58 33.71
N ALA A 14 -25.36 2.45 34.62
CA ALA A 14 -25.91 2.51 35.97
C ALA A 14 -27.40 2.86 36.02
N LEU A 15 -27.93 3.43 34.97
CA LEU A 15 -29.28 4.01 34.96
C LEU A 15 -30.42 2.99 34.89
N LEU A 16 -30.15 1.75 34.45
CA LEU A 16 -31.14 0.67 34.55
C LEU A 16 -31.46 0.31 36.00
N VAL A 17 -30.49 0.52 36.88
CA VAL A 17 -30.63 0.17 38.31
C VAL A 17 -30.73 1.42 39.22
N ALA A 18 -30.16 2.56 38.79
CA ALA A 18 -30.28 3.82 39.52
C ALA A 18 -31.76 4.26 39.68
N GLY A 19 -32.64 3.81 38.74
CA GLY A 19 -34.10 3.95 38.95
C GLY A 19 -34.62 3.16 40.16
N PHE A 20 -33.81 2.18 40.63
CA PHE A 20 -34.21 1.34 41.76
C PHE A 20 -33.78 1.91 43.10
N LEU A 21 -32.66 2.58 43.18
CA LEU A 21 -32.03 2.98 44.44
C LEU A 21 -31.86 4.49 44.63
N THR A 22 -32.15 5.30 43.61
CA THR A 22 -32.21 6.75 43.77
C THR A 22 -33.43 7.24 44.56
N LEU A 23 -34.08 6.32 45.27
CA LEU A 23 -35.03 6.74 46.31
C LEU A 23 -34.34 7.55 47.42
N THR A 24 -33.01 7.42 47.57
CA THR A 24 -32.24 8.21 48.54
C THR A 24 -31.34 9.28 47.88
N GLY A 25 -31.10 9.24 46.55
CA GLY A 25 -30.20 10.16 45.84
C GLY A 25 -30.84 11.41 45.25
N CYS A 26 -32.14 11.47 45.11
CA CYS A 26 -32.89 12.69 44.81
C CYS A 26 -33.50 13.26 46.07
N THR A 27 -32.64 13.70 46.98
CA THR A 27 -33.08 14.60 48.04
C THR A 27 -33.30 16.01 47.46
N ASN A 28 -34.34 16.16 46.66
CA ASN A 28 -35.18 17.29 46.87
C ASN A 28 -35.96 16.94 48.14
N ASN A 29 -35.78 17.70 49.18
CA ASN A 29 -36.37 17.53 50.51
C ASN A 29 -37.90 17.56 50.55
N ASP A 30 -38.62 17.15 49.52
CA ASP A 30 -40.06 17.21 49.38
C ASP A 30 -40.76 15.86 49.56
N TYR A 31 -39.99 14.76 49.82
CA TYR A 31 -40.57 13.50 50.26
C TYR A 31 -40.18 13.21 51.71
N ASP A 32 -40.98 13.73 52.63
CA ASP A 32 -40.95 13.34 54.03
C ASP A 32 -41.54 11.93 54.16
N LEU A 33 -40.69 10.90 54.13
CA LEU A 33 -41.11 9.51 54.38
C LEU A 33 -41.51 9.23 55.80
N SER A 34 -41.39 10.20 56.73
CA SER A 34 -41.84 10.07 58.12
C SER A 34 -43.40 10.14 58.28
N ASN A 35 -44.10 10.48 57.20
CA ASN A 35 -45.57 10.52 57.15
C ASN A 35 -46.21 9.54 56.17
N VAL A 36 -45.49 8.50 55.76
CA VAL A 36 -46.14 7.40 55.05
C VAL A 36 -47.01 6.64 56.04
N ASP A 37 -48.35 6.77 55.91
CA ASP A 37 -49.31 6.00 56.69
C ASP A 37 -49.05 4.49 56.39
N ALA A 38 -48.45 3.83 57.37
CA ALA A 38 -48.06 2.42 57.32
C ALA A 38 -49.23 1.45 57.37
N THR A 39 -50.44 1.94 57.26
CA THR A 39 -51.69 1.16 57.22
C THR A 39 -52.13 0.78 55.83
N MET A 40 -51.20 0.73 54.82
CA MET A 40 -51.54 0.12 53.55
C MET A 40 -51.55 -1.41 53.68
N GLY A 41 -52.76 -1.96 53.58
CA GLY A 41 -53.01 -3.39 53.64
C GLY A 41 -52.24 -4.14 52.54
N PHE A 42 -51.30 -4.96 52.95
CA PHE A 42 -50.56 -5.87 52.08
C PHE A 42 -51.42 -7.05 51.65
N GLY A 43 -52.34 -6.80 50.74
CA GLY A 43 -53.11 -7.83 50.05
C GLY A 43 -52.70 -7.88 48.56
N SER A 44 -51.97 -8.90 48.15
CA SER A 44 -51.83 -9.45 46.80
C SER A 44 -51.50 -8.54 45.61
N GLU A 45 -51.26 -7.25 45.75
CA GLU A 45 -50.98 -6.33 44.64
C GLU A 45 -49.62 -5.65 44.83
N SER A 46 -48.87 -5.59 43.75
CA SER A 46 -47.51 -5.09 43.62
C SER A 46 -47.35 -3.62 44.02
N LEU A 47 -46.35 -3.28 44.82
CA LEU A 47 -45.87 -1.91 44.97
C LEU A 47 -45.25 -1.43 43.67
N VAL A 48 -45.77 -0.40 43.06
CA VAL A 48 -45.23 0.20 41.84
C VAL A 48 -44.67 1.58 42.17
N ILE A 49 -43.40 1.78 41.95
CA ILE A 49 -42.74 3.08 42.05
C ILE A 49 -42.80 3.73 40.67
N PRO A 50 -43.42 4.90 40.50
CA PRO A 50 -43.67 5.46 39.19
C PRO A 50 -42.51 6.29 38.65
N ASN A 51 -42.28 6.06 37.38
CA ASN A 51 -41.87 6.94 36.31
C ASN A 51 -40.63 7.82 36.51
N SER A 52 -39.48 7.29 36.06
CA SER A 52 -38.30 8.11 35.78
C SER A 52 -37.83 7.90 34.35
N SER A 53 -37.07 8.85 33.82
CA SER A 53 -36.39 8.73 32.52
C SER A 53 -35.00 9.31 32.61
N THR A 54 -34.09 8.76 31.81
CA THR A 54 -32.73 9.29 31.72
C THR A 54 -32.64 10.46 30.74
N LYS A 55 -31.55 11.20 30.80
CA LYS A 55 -31.13 12.02 29.66
C LYS A 55 -30.63 11.10 28.51
N ASP A 56 -30.51 11.66 27.32
CA ASP A 56 -29.85 10.96 26.22
C ASP A 56 -28.37 10.67 26.59
N ILE A 57 -28.02 9.40 26.56
CA ILE A 57 -26.66 8.91 26.80
C ILE A 57 -25.96 8.85 25.44
N GLN A 58 -25.01 9.74 25.19
CA GLN A 58 -24.28 9.79 23.94
C GLN A 58 -23.17 8.75 23.94
N LEU A 59 -22.85 8.21 22.76
CA LEU A 59 -21.81 7.19 22.65
C LEU A 59 -20.43 7.69 23.12
N LYS A 60 -20.14 9.00 23.00
CA LYS A 60 -18.92 9.62 23.55
C LYS A 60 -18.84 9.57 25.09
N ASP A 61 -19.98 9.47 25.78
CA ASP A 61 -20.04 9.41 27.24
C ASP A 61 -19.77 7.98 27.76
N VAL A 62 -19.85 6.99 26.84
CA VAL A 62 -19.61 5.55 27.11
C VAL A 62 -18.23 5.12 26.66
N LEU A 63 -17.80 5.59 25.48
CA LEU A 63 -16.51 5.23 24.91
C LEU A 63 -15.45 6.24 25.37
N ASP A 64 -14.71 5.89 26.41
CA ASP A 64 -13.58 6.70 26.92
C ASP A 64 -12.38 6.56 25.97
N LEU A 65 -12.22 7.53 25.06
CA LEU A 65 -11.12 7.53 24.10
C LEU A 65 -9.85 8.04 24.77
N LYS A 66 -8.79 7.26 24.68
CA LYS A 66 -7.45 7.66 25.16
C LYS A 66 -6.87 8.72 24.22
N GLU A 67 -6.37 9.82 24.77
CA GLU A 67 -5.69 10.87 24.01
C GLU A 67 -4.45 10.28 23.33
N GLY A 68 -4.34 10.51 22.00
CA GLY A 68 -3.27 9.92 21.18
C GLY A 68 -3.45 8.42 20.88
N GLY A 69 -4.60 7.84 21.22
CA GLY A 69 -4.93 6.44 20.90
C GLY A 69 -5.23 6.22 19.42
N CYS A 70 -5.35 4.94 19.04
CA CYS A 70 -5.65 4.53 17.66
C CYS A 70 -7.12 4.73 17.25
N VAL A 71 -8.03 5.03 18.19
CA VAL A 71 -9.41 5.40 17.88
C VAL A 71 -9.56 6.90 17.97
N VAL A 72 -9.99 7.51 16.87
CA VAL A 72 -10.17 8.95 16.73
C VAL A 72 -11.55 9.27 16.15
N THR A 73 -11.96 10.54 16.18
CA THR A 73 -13.17 11.00 15.49
C THR A 73 -12.84 11.88 14.30
N ASP A 74 -13.60 11.75 13.21
CA ASP A 74 -13.52 12.65 12.07
C ASP A 74 -14.27 13.97 12.35
N ALA A 75 -14.24 14.91 11.41
CA ALA A 75 -14.91 16.20 11.52
C ALA A 75 -16.45 16.09 11.63
N ALA A 76 -17.03 14.97 11.22
CA ALA A 76 -18.47 14.69 11.35
C ALA A 76 -18.82 13.97 12.67
N GLY A 77 -17.81 13.63 13.49
CA GLY A 77 -17.95 12.89 14.73
C GLY A 77 -18.07 11.38 14.56
N ASN A 78 -17.68 10.83 13.39
CA ASN A 78 -17.63 9.38 13.20
C ASN A 78 -16.33 8.83 13.77
N TYR A 79 -16.44 7.69 14.45
CA TYR A 79 -15.27 7.00 14.98
C TYR A 79 -14.50 6.26 13.89
N LEU A 80 -13.18 6.40 13.95
CA LEU A 80 -12.22 5.78 13.04
C LEU A 80 -11.14 5.07 13.85
N PHE A 81 -10.86 3.82 13.51
CA PHE A 81 -9.62 3.16 13.90
C PHE A 81 -8.54 3.59 12.92
N GLN A 82 -7.49 4.24 13.39
CA GLN A 82 -6.45 4.82 12.56
C GLN A 82 -5.06 4.51 13.12
N LEU A 83 -4.22 3.90 12.29
CA LEU A 83 -2.82 3.65 12.61
C LEU A 83 -1.96 4.33 11.55
N ALA A 84 -1.02 5.15 12.00
CA ALA A 84 0.05 5.62 11.14
C ALA A 84 1.00 4.46 10.86
N GLY A 85 1.37 4.27 9.60
CA GLY A 85 2.42 3.33 9.25
C GLY A 85 3.75 3.75 9.85
N GLY A 86 4.59 2.77 10.20
CA GLY A 86 5.96 3.02 10.61
C GLY A 86 6.79 3.63 9.48
N ASP A 87 7.98 4.14 9.81
CA ASP A 87 8.96 4.58 8.83
C ASP A 87 9.34 3.40 7.94
N VAL A 88 9.10 3.55 6.65
CA VAL A 88 9.46 2.56 5.64
C VAL A 88 10.73 3.05 4.96
N GLU A 89 11.76 2.20 4.98
CA GLU A 89 13.01 2.50 4.30
C GLU A 89 12.79 2.58 2.78
N ALA A 90 13.34 3.61 2.14
CA ALA A 90 13.28 3.75 0.70
C ALA A 90 14.16 2.69 0.03
N ALA A 91 13.71 2.16 -1.11
CA ALA A 91 14.56 1.38 -2.00
C ALA A 91 15.30 2.32 -2.95
N TYR A 92 16.55 1.97 -3.27
CA TYR A 92 17.46 2.73 -4.13
C TYR A 92 17.86 1.90 -5.34
N PRO A 93 16.95 1.65 -6.29
CA PRO A 93 17.30 0.93 -7.50
C PRO A 93 18.24 1.76 -8.38
N ASN A 94 19.24 1.10 -8.96
CA ASN A 94 20.12 1.70 -9.95
C ASN A 94 20.44 0.69 -11.06
N ILE A 95 20.93 1.16 -12.19
CA ILE A 95 21.46 0.34 -13.28
C ILE A 95 22.87 0.85 -13.57
N SER A 96 23.84 -0.05 -13.57
CA SER A 96 25.23 0.29 -13.77
C SER A 96 25.49 0.92 -15.14
N PRO A 97 26.45 1.86 -15.27
CA PRO A 97 26.84 2.39 -16.56
C PRO A 97 27.31 1.30 -17.52
N ILE A 98 26.87 1.36 -18.78
CA ILE A 98 27.37 0.50 -19.83
C ILE A 98 28.52 1.24 -20.51
N ILE A 99 29.74 0.70 -20.37
CA ILE A 99 30.96 1.27 -20.91
C ILE A 99 31.53 0.31 -21.95
N LEU A 100 31.49 0.71 -23.21
CA LEU A 100 32.08 -0.05 -24.30
C LEU A 100 33.59 0.22 -24.33
N ASP A 101 34.43 -0.81 -24.08
CA ASP A 101 35.84 -0.74 -24.25
C ASP A 101 36.17 -0.88 -25.75
N VAL A 102 36.71 0.17 -26.34
CA VAL A 102 37.08 0.25 -27.77
C VAL A 102 38.58 0.45 -27.96
N THR A 103 39.38 -0.03 -27.01
CA THR A 103 40.85 0.07 -27.08
C THR A 103 41.45 -0.75 -28.23
N ASN A 104 40.81 -1.83 -28.63
CA ASN A 104 41.25 -2.74 -29.69
C ASN A 104 40.51 -2.47 -31.01
N VAL A 105 40.55 -1.23 -31.49
CA VAL A 105 40.04 -0.88 -32.81
C VAL A 105 41.02 -1.28 -33.92
N PHE A 106 40.47 -1.45 -35.11
CA PHE A 106 41.23 -1.94 -36.26
C PHE A 106 42.46 -1.06 -36.62
N ASP A 107 43.61 -1.67 -36.76
CA ASP A 107 44.82 -1.06 -37.34
C ASP A 107 45.52 -2.11 -38.22
N GLY A 108 45.42 -2.00 -39.53
CA GLY A 108 45.98 -3.01 -40.46
C GLY A 108 45.65 -2.77 -41.92
N ASP A 109 46.07 -3.73 -42.72
CA ASP A 109 45.83 -3.71 -44.16
C ASP A 109 44.51 -4.39 -44.51
N ILE A 110 43.69 -3.71 -45.31
CA ILE A 110 42.44 -4.22 -45.83
C ILE A 110 42.65 -4.63 -47.28
N SER A 111 42.46 -5.91 -47.56
CA SER A 111 42.50 -6.42 -48.92
C SER A 111 41.32 -5.93 -49.73
N LEU A 112 41.56 -5.43 -50.90
CA LEU A 112 40.56 -4.94 -51.82
C LEU A 112 40.30 -6.00 -52.90
N SER A 113 39.04 -6.30 -53.15
CA SER A 113 38.60 -7.20 -54.23
C SER A 113 37.83 -6.39 -55.28
N ASN A 114 37.97 -6.84 -56.52
CA ASN A 114 37.25 -6.24 -57.63
C ASN A 114 35.77 -6.68 -57.58
N ALA A 115 34.86 -5.76 -57.36
CA ALA A 115 33.43 -6.05 -57.28
C ALA A 115 32.77 -6.53 -58.59
N ALA A 116 33.49 -6.46 -59.70
CA ALA A 116 32.93 -6.72 -61.04
C ALA A 116 33.59 -7.90 -61.82
N SER A 117 34.41 -8.75 -61.21
CA SER A 117 35.01 -9.84 -61.98
C SER A 117 34.98 -11.21 -61.32
N THR A 118 34.09 -12.07 -61.81
CA THR A 118 34.27 -13.51 -61.81
C THR A 118 35.29 -13.83 -62.89
N GLY A 119 36.56 -14.06 -62.49
CA GLY A 119 37.53 -14.82 -63.24
C GLY A 119 38.15 -14.18 -64.51
N ALA A 120 38.93 -13.12 -64.36
CA ALA A 120 40.10 -12.85 -65.30
C ALA A 120 41.02 -11.86 -64.60
N LYS A 121 42.35 -12.14 -64.65
CA LYS A 121 43.41 -11.17 -64.39
C LYS A 121 43.32 -10.06 -65.43
N ALA A 122 42.44 -9.11 -65.28
CA ALA A 122 42.34 -8.02 -66.23
C ALA A 122 43.45 -7.00 -65.94
N ARG A 123 44.50 -6.99 -66.70
CA ARG A 123 45.33 -5.81 -66.95
C ARG A 123 44.39 -4.78 -67.58
N ARG A 124 43.81 -3.90 -66.80
CA ARG A 124 42.90 -2.84 -67.29
C ARG A 124 43.78 -1.73 -67.89
N ALA A 125 43.36 -1.28 -69.07
CA ALA A 125 44.01 -0.17 -69.76
C ALA A 125 43.84 1.14 -68.94
N PRO A 126 44.82 2.03 -68.99
CA PRO A 126 44.69 3.38 -68.45
C PRO A 126 43.40 4.06 -68.95
N GLY A 127 42.62 4.75 -68.03
CA GLY A 127 41.39 5.42 -68.36
C GLY A 127 40.11 4.58 -68.08
N SER A 128 40.24 3.34 -67.58
CA SER A 128 39.07 2.53 -67.18
C SER A 128 38.64 2.82 -65.74
N SER A 129 37.32 2.92 -65.49
CA SER A 129 36.74 2.98 -64.14
C SER A 129 36.78 1.59 -63.48
N LEU A 130 37.16 1.55 -62.20
CA LEU A 130 37.33 0.32 -61.43
C LEU A 130 36.51 0.45 -60.11
N HIS A 131 35.67 -0.52 -59.84
CA HIS A 131 35.00 -0.68 -58.57
C HIS A 131 35.77 -1.67 -57.70
N ILE A 132 36.16 -1.22 -56.50
CA ILE A 132 36.91 -2.02 -55.54
C ILE A 132 36.17 -1.98 -54.23
N ALA A 133 36.06 -3.13 -53.56
CA ALA A 133 35.39 -3.20 -52.25
C ALA A 133 36.23 -4.03 -51.26
N SER A 134 36.16 -3.68 -50.01
CA SER A 134 36.69 -4.46 -48.91
C SER A 134 35.68 -5.50 -48.39
N PRO A 135 36.14 -6.58 -47.76
CA PRO A 135 35.28 -7.36 -46.89
C PRO A 135 34.80 -6.48 -45.70
N LYS A 136 33.88 -7.00 -44.92
CA LYS A 136 33.56 -6.42 -43.62
C LYS A 136 34.72 -6.63 -42.66
N VAL A 137 35.10 -5.57 -41.97
CA VAL A 137 36.19 -5.56 -41.00
C VAL A 137 35.63 -5.19 -39.66
N MET A 138 35.98 -5.95 -38.63
CA MET A 138 35.52 -5.68 -37.26
C MET A 138 36.10 -4.34 -36.81
N MET A 139 35.22 -3.48 -36.35
CA MET A 139 35.53 -2.17 -35.82
C MET A 139 35.64 -2.20 -34.30
N PHE A 140 34.68 -2.83 -33.63
CA PHE A 140 34.71 -3.10 -32.20
C PHE A 140 33.75 -4.25 -31.84
N GLU A 141 33.97 -4.81 -30.66
CA GLU A 141 33.15 -5.85 -30.05
C GLU A 141 33.05 -5.56 -28.54
N TYR A 142 31.85 -5.75 -27.97
CA TYR A 142 31.62 -5.59 -26.56
C TYR A 142 30.79 -6.76 -26.04
N HIS A 143 31.21 -7.28 -24.88
CA HIS A 143 30.51 -8.31 -24.12
C HIS A 143 30.29 -7.79 -22.69
N GLY A 144 29.05 -7.62 -22.29
CA GLY A 144 28.67 -7.17 -20.98
C GLY A 144 27.64 -8.09 -20.34
N ASN A 145 27.37 -7.85 -19.08
CA ASN A 145 26.32 -8.58 -18.35
C ASN A 145 25.65 -7.64 -17.33
N ASP A 146 24.40 -7.30 -17.57
CA ASP A 146 23.53 -6.65 -16.59
C ASP A 146 22.11 -7.21 -16.70
N LYS A 147 21.69 -7.92 -15.66
CA LYS A 147 20.35 -8.56 -15.60
C LYS A 147 19.20 -7.56 -15.58
N ALA A 148 19.48 -6.31 -15.19
CA ALA A 148 18.47 -5.26 -15.18
C ALA A 148 18.12 -4.77 -16.59
N VAL A 149 18.97 -5.01 -17.59
CA VAL A 149 18.75 -4.61 -18.98
C VAL A 149 18.10 -5.77 -19.74
N LYS A 150 16.87 -5.57 -20.22
CA LYS A 150 16.13 -6.56 -21.02
C LYS A 150 16.15 -6.26 -22.51
N SER A 151 16.07 -4.98 -22.88
CA SER A 151 16.24 -4.51 -24.25
C SER A 151 16.74 -3.07 -24.26
N LEU A 152 17.41 -2.68 -25.34
CA LEU A 152 17.79 -1.29 -25.62
C LEU A 152 17.27 -0.92 -27.00
N ASN A 153 16.54 0.19 -27.08
CA ASN A 153 16.08 0.78 -28.32
C ASN A 153 17.07 1.85 -28.78
N GLU A 154 17.52 2.68 -27.86
CA GLU A 154 18.50 3.72 -28.11
C GLU A 154 19.29 4.04 -26.84
N ALA A 155 20.51 4.57 -27.02
CA ALA A 155 21.31 5.07 -25.92
C ALA A 155 21.94 6.40 -26.27
N GLU A 156 21.98 7.32 -25.32
CA GLU A 156 22.71 8.58 -25.42
C GLU A 156 24.10 8.39 -24.83
N ILE A 157 25.08 8.91 -25.57
CA ILE A 157 26.49 8.94 -25.17
C ILE A 157 26.67 10.29 -24.42
N ASN A 158 27.86 10.51 -23.84
CA ASN A 158 28.18 11.74 -23.14
C ASN A 158 27.82 13.01 -23.96
N GLU A 159 27.55 14.14 -23.30
CA GLU A 159 27.05 15.39 -23.91
C GLU A 159 27.89 15.88 -25.11
N ASN A 160 29.21 15.64 -25.12
CA ASN A 160 30.11 16.04 -26.19
C ASN A 160 30.14 15.05 -27.35
N GLY A 161 29.47 13.89 -27.21
CA GLY A 161 29.55 12.78 -28.12
C GLY A 161 30.92 12.11 -28.10
N THR A 162 31.05 11.03 -28.85
CA THR A 162 32.31 10.35 -29.03
C THR A 162 32.86 10.63 -30.42
N GLU A 163 34.15 10.98 -30.52
CA GLU A 163 34.84 11.19 -31.79
C GLU A 163 35.47 9.87 -32.26
N ILE A 164 35.08 9.45 -33.46
CA ILE A 164 35.65 8.30 -34.15
C ILE A 164 36.52 8.84 -35.25
N SER A 165 37.82 8.53 -35.21
CA SER A 165 38.80 8.87 -36.27
C SER A 165 39.01 7.67 -37.20
N ILE A 166 38.99 7.91 -38.50
CA ILE A 166 39.28 6.91 -39.53
C ILE A 166 40.40 7.45 -40.42
N ARG A 167 41.53 6.76 -40.44
CA ARG A 167 42.64 7.06 -41.35
C ARG A 167 42.74 5.98 -42.41
N LEU A 168 42.74 6.39 -43.68
CA LEU A 168 42.92 5.53 -44.84
C LEU A 168 44.20 5.94 -45.57
N ASP A 169 45.11 5.01 -45.73
CA ASP A 169 46.35 5.20 -46.46
C ASP A 169 46.31 4.38 -47.74
N PHE A 170 46.41 5.08 -48.86
CA PHE A 170 46.29 4.53 -50.21
C PHE A 170 47.64 4.25 -50.87
N SER A 171 48.75 4.29 -50.13
CA SER A 171 50.11 4.19 -50.67
C SER A 171 50.34 2.96 -51.54
N ASN A 172 49.73 1.81 -51.21
CA ASN A 172 49.86 0.57 -52.01
C ASN A 172 49.25 0.68 -53.42
N ILE A 173 48.17 1.49 -53.59
CA ILE A 173 47.49 1.64 -54.88
C ILE A 173 47.75 2.99 -55.56
N SER A 174 48.49 3.90 -54.95
CA SER A 174 48.67 5.28 -55.42
C SER A 174 49.40 5.39 -56.77
N THR A 175 50.26 4.42 -57.14
CA THR A 175 50.93 4.36 -58.46
C THR A 175 49.96 3.96 -59.59
N ALA A 176 48.92 3.24 -59.28
CA ALA A 176 47.90 2.77 -60.23
C ALA A 176 46.64 3.64 -60.24
N VAL A 177 46.32 4.33 -59.12
CA VAL A 177 45.14 5.15 -58.91
C VAL A 177 45.60 6.47 -58.31
N SER A 178 45.57 7.56 -59.05
CA SER A 178 45.96 8.89 -58.57
C SER A 178 44.77 9.63 -57.89
N ASN A 179 43.54 9.30 -58.31
CA ASN A 179 42.30 9.88 -57.74
C ASN A 179 41.25 8.81 -57.62
N ILE A 180 40.53 8.84 -56.48
CA ILE A 180 39.35 8.04 -56.20
C ILE A 180 38.13 8.95 -56.39
N GLU A 181 37.29 8.63 -57.38
CA GLU A 181 36.09 9.41 -57.70
C GLU A 181 35.10 9.44 -56.50
N SER A 182 34.90 8.28 -55.91
CA SER A 182 34.07 8.17 -54.69
C SER A 182 34.53 6.99 -53.84
N ALA A 183 34.52 7.19 -52.54
CA ALA A 183 34.67 6.14 -51.55
C ALA A 183 33.46 6.18 -50.60
N THR A 184 32.81 5.03 -50.44
CA THR A 184 31.68 4.87 -49.51
C THR A 184 32.10 3.95 -48.38
N LEU A 185 32.14 4.49 -47.17
CA LEU A 185 32.29 3.72 -45.93
C LEU A 185 30.89 3.37 -45.44
N THR A 186 30.67 2.08 -45.18
CA THR A 186 29.43 1.60 -44.52
C THR A 186 29.78 1.24 -43.08
N LEU A 187 29.11 1.85 -42.14
CA LEU A 187 29.27 1.70 -40.69
C LEU A 187 28.03 0.99 -40.09
N PRO A 188 28.08 0.57 -38.82
CA PRO A 188 26.90 0.07 -38.13
C PRO A 188 25.72 1.08 -38.19
N ALA A 189 24.53 0.60 -38.57
CA ALA A 189 23.39 1.50 -38.75
C ALA A 189 22.92 2.17 -37.46
N TYR A 190 23.24 1.58 -36.30
CA TYR A 190 22.91 2.16 -34.99
C TYR A 190 23.77 3.40 -34.65
N LEU A 191 24.85 3.70 -35.39
CA LEU A 191 25.66 4.90 -35.19
C LEU A 191 24.98 6.11 -35.82
N SER A 192 24.46 7.03 -34.97
CA SER A 192 23.90 8.31 -35.42
C SER A 192 25.01 9.33 -35.61
N ILE A 193 25.48 9.50 -36.84
CA ILE A 193 26.53 10.46 -37.19
C ILE A 193 25.93 11.87 -37.20
N ASN A 194 26.45 12.75 -36.35
CA ASN A 194 26.00 14.14 -36.27
C ASN A 194 27.04 15.17 -36.72
N HIS A 195 28.28 14.75 -36.94
CA HIS A 195 29.35 15.60 -37.43
C HIS A 195 30.35 14.79 -38.22
N LEU A 196 30.80 15.31 -39.37
CA LEU A 196 31.73 14.66 -40.26
C LEU A 196 32.68 15.72 -40.84
N VAL A 197 33.97 15.57 -40.62
CA VAL A 197 35.02 16.47 -41.18
C VAL A 197 36.20 15.69 -41.67
N ILE A 198 36.91 16.24 -42.68
CA ILE A 198 38.24 15.77 -43.13
C ILE A 198 39.30 16.55 -42.33
N ARG A 199 40.13 15.82 -41.59
CA ARG A 199 41.25 16.37 -40.82
C ARG A 199 42.55 16.46 -41.65
N ASN A 200 42.73 15.51 -42.57
CA ASN A 200 43.87 15.44 -43.44
C ASN A 200 43.47 14.83 -44.79
N GLY A 201 44.18 15.17 -45.86
CA GLY A 201 43.82 14.78 -47.22
C GLY A 201 42.87 15.77 -47.88
N ASN A 202 42.19 15.34 -48.93
CA ASN A 202 41.18 16.11 -49.66
C ASN A 202 39.97 15.26 -49.99
N GLY A 203 38.90 15.91 -50.41
CA GLY A 203 37.64 15.32 -50.80
C GLY A 203 36.45 16.09 -50.25
N VAL A 204 35.25 15.74 -50.68
CA VAL A 204 34.00 16.31 -50.23
C VAL A 204 33.20 15.23 -49.47
N PRO A 205 33.16 15.29 -48.15
CA PRO A 205 32.48 14.30 -47.34
C PRO A 205 30.96 14.59 -47.23
N THR A 206 30.16 13.56 -47.38
CA THR A 206 28.70 13.56 -47.12
C THR A 206 28.32 12.30 -46.38
N HIS A 207 27.22 12.32 -45.65
CA HIS A 207 26.69 11.10 -45.02
C HIS A 207 25.17 11.01 -45.18
N ASN A 208 24.71 9.76 -45.26
CA ASN A 208 23.30 9.41 -45.22
C ASN A 208 23.14 8.22 -44.26
N GLY A 209 22.63 8.47 -43.07
CA GLY A 209 22.60 7.49 -41.98
C GLY A 209 24.05 7.03 -41.67
N SER A 210 24.27 5.73 -41.67
CA SER A 210 25.56 5.10 -41.40
C SER A 210 26.52 5.00 -42.61
N LYS A 211 26.13 5.51 -43.77
CA LYS A 211 26.96 5.54 -44.99
C LYS A 211 27.63 6.90 -45.14
N VAL A 212 28.96 6.90 -45.14
CA VAL A 212 29.77 8.08 -45.38
C VAL A 212 30.35 7.99 -46.77
N THR A 213 30.06 8.96 -47.62
CA THR A 213 30.55 9.04 -48.99
C THR A 213 31.49 10.24 -49.11
N ILE A 214 32.68 10.02 -49.63
CA ILE A 214 33.69 11.06 -49.93
C ILE A 214 33.98 11.01 -51.42
N THR A 215 33.91 12.14 -52.10
CA THR A 215 34.24 12.28 -53.50
C THR A 215 35.55 13.02 -53.69
N ASP A 216 36.19 12.83 -54.85
CA ASP A 216 37.40 13.55 -55.28
C ASP A 216 38.60 13.38 -54.34
N ILE A 217 38.93 12.14 -53.97
CA ILE A 217 40.01 11.79 -53.06
C ILE A 217 41.32 11.60 -53.81
N SER A 218 42.33 12.41 -53.51
CA SER A 218 43.71 12.17 -54.00
C SER A 218 44.37 11.06 -53.17
N THR A 219 45.04 10.10 -53.84
CA THR A 219 45.76 9.03 -53.18
C THR A 219 47.18 9.44 -52.74
N ALA A 220 47.65 10.67 -53.08
CA ALA A 220 48.96 11.19 -52.74
C ALA A 220 49.20 11.40 -51.23
N ARG A 221 48.18 11.48 -50.46
CA ARG A 221 48.21 11.64 -48.99
C ARG A 221 47.16 10.75 -48.33
N PRO A 222 47.40 10.30 -47.11
CA PRO A 222 46.36 9.62 -46.32
C PRO A 222 45.12 10.53 -46.10
N LEU A 223 43.95 9.94 -46.18
CA LEU A 223 42.69 10.58 -45.83
C LEU A 223 42.38 10.33 -44.35
N GLU A 224 42.22 11.38 -43.57
CA GLU A 224 41.79 11.31 -42.16
C GLU A 224 40.44 11.94 -41.98
N LEU A 225 39.50 11.14 -41.50
CA LEU A 225 38.12 11.55 -41.20
C LEU A 225 37.90 11.59 -39.68
N SER A 226 37.13 12.54 -39.23
CA SER A 226 36.60 12.62 -37.88
C SER A 226 35.08 12.60 -37.95
N LEU A 227 34.49 11.63 -37.30
CA LEU A 227 33.05 11.44 -37.14
C LEU A 227 32.69 11.67 -35.67
N LYS A 228 31.59 12.35 -35.40
CA LYS A 228 31.04 12.38 -34.05
C LYS A 228 29.70 11.67 -34.01
N THR A 229 29.48 10.93 -32.92
CA THR A 229 28.20 10.31 -32.59
C THR A 229 27.81 10.65 -31.14
N GLN A 230 26.57 11.01 -30.91
CA GLN A 230 26.01 11.30 -29.58
C GLN A 230 24.97 10.28 -29.18
N LYS A 231 24.50 9.48 -30.15
CA LYS A 231 23.39 8.55 -29.96
C LYS A 231 23.66 7.25 -30.68
N LEU A 232 23.31 6.15 -30.05
CA LEU A 232 23.20 4.83 -30.64
C LEU A 232 21.72 4.48 -30.79
N ASP A 233 21.29 4.24 -32.02
CA ASP A 233 19.89 3.87 -32.33
C ASP A 233 19.84 2.41 -32.74
N PHE A 234 19.56 1.53 -31.76
CA PHE A 234 19.52 0.08 -31.95
C PHE A 234 18.26 -0.40 -32.67
N THR A 235 17.29 0.47 -32.95
CA THR A 235 16.15 0.15 -33.83
C THR A 235 16.58 0.10 -35.28
N ASN A 236 17.68 0.79 -35.63
CA ASN A 236 18.31 0.77 -36.94
C ASN A 236 19.40 -0.29 -36.95
N GLN A 237 19.20 -1.36 -37.67
CA GLN A 237 20.19 -2.43 -37.83
C GLN A 237 20.54 -2.67 -39.32
N ASN A 238 21.76 -3.04 -39.56
CA ASN A 238 22.22 -3.50 -40.84
C ASN A 238 23.20 -4.68 -40.64
N ASP A 239 23.74 -5.18 -41.70
CA ASP A 239 24.72 -6.27 -41.65
C ASP A 239 26.12 -5.86 -41.13
N HIS A 240 26.30 -4.58 -40.75
CA HIS A 240 27.53 -4.03 -40.16
C HIS A 240 27.44 -3.80 -38.66
N GLY A 241 26.29 -4.06 -38.02
CA GLY A 241 26.13 -3.90 -36.58
C GLY A 241 25.00 -4.72 -36.01
N HIS A 242 25.25 -5.33 -34.88
CA HIS A 242 24.25 -6.15 -34.18
C HIS A 242 24.35 -5.95 -32.68
N LEU A 243 23.17 -5.79 -32.06
CA LEU A 243 22.99 -5.84 -30.61
C LEU A 243 22.11 -7.06 -30.29
N SER A 244 22.57 -7.91 -29.36
CA SER A 244 21.75 -8.94 -28.77
C SER A 244 21.80 -8.84 -27.25
N ILE A 245 20.63 -9.05 -26.61
CA ILE A 245 20.49 -9.09 -25.16
C ILE A 245 19.74 -10.35 -24.76
N ASN A 246 20.43 -11.24 -24.04
CA ASN A 246 19.89 -12.53 -23.61
C ASN A 246 20.20 -12.76 -22.14
N ASN A 247 19.14 -12.78 -21.29
CA ASN A 247 19.27 -13.00 -19.83
C ASN A 247 20.31 -12.08 -19.16
N GLY A 248 20.41 -10.82 -19.64
CA GLY A 248 21.37 -9.84 -19.14
C GLY A 248 22.74 -9.87 -19.81
N ALA A 249 23.08 -10.89 -20.60
CA ALA A 249 24.27 -10.84 -21.46
C ALA A 249 24.00 -9.87 -22.61
N ILE A 250 24.87 -8.87 -22.74
CA ILE A 250 24.79 -7.80 -23.75
C ILE A 250 25.95 -7.97 -24.71
N ASP A 251 25.65 -8.34 -25.96
CA ASP A 251 26.63 -8.49 -27.03
C ASP A 251 26.37 -7.42 -28.09
N LEU A 252 27.37 -6.55 -28.33
CA LEU A 252 27.31 -5.51 -29.34
C LEU A 252 28.52 -5.64 -30.26
N THR A 253 28.28 -5.76 -31.56
CA THR A 253 29.31 -5.82 -32.57
C THR A 253 29.17 -4.69 -33.57
N GLY A 254 30.31 -4.18 -34.04
CA GLY A 254 30.38 -3.18 -35.09
C GLY A 254 31.42 -3.52 -36.14
N TYR A 255 31.01 -3.47 -37.40
CA TYR A 255 31.88 -3.69 -38.57
C TYR A 255 31.85 -2.46 -39.47
N PHE A 256 32.89 -2.28 -40.26
CA PHE A 256 32.89 -1.33 -41.37
C PHE A 256 33.31 -2.02 -42.66
N SER A 257 32.95 -1.42 -43.78
CA SER A 257 33.47 -1.78 -45.09
C SER A 257 33.65 -0.52 -45.95
N ILE A 258 34.53 -0.61 -46.94
CA ILE A 258 34.74 0.48 -47.88
C ILE A 258 34.53 -0.02 -49.30
N ALA A 259 33.81 0.76 -50.11
CA ALA A 259 33.68 0.54 -51.55
C ALA A 259 34.13 1.80 -52.28
N MET A 260 34.96 1.66 -53.27
CA MET A 260 35.56 2.77 -53.98
C MET A 260 35.35 2.63 -55.49
N GLN A 261 35.12 3.78 -56.12
CA GLN A 261 35.19 3.92 -57.57
C GLN A 261 36.43 4.73 -57.93
N CYS A 262 37.31 4.14 -58.71
CA CYS A 262 38.61 4.68 -59.02
C CYS A 262 38.82 4.75 -60.50
N ASN A 263 39.59 5.75 -60.97
CA ASN A 263 40.13 5.81 -62.32
C ASN A 263 41.55 5.23 -62.33
N VAL A 264 41.78 4.16 -63.08
CA VAL A 264 43.03 3.50 -63.16
C VAL A 264 43.93 4.25 -64.13
N THR A 265 45.08 4.72 -63.65
CA THR A 265 46.10 5.44 -64.44
C THR A 265 47.37 4.64 -64.65
N GLY A 266 47.57 3.53 -63.90
CA GLY A 266 48.72 2.67 -63.94
C GLY A 266 48.40 1.18 -63.72
N ALA A 267 49.41 0.33 -63.61
CA ALA A 267 49.19 -1.09 -63.29
C ALA A 267 48.85 -1.29 -61.83
N MET A 268 47.72 -1.94 -61.56
CA MET A 268 47.32 -2.32 -60.20
C MET A 268 48.28 -3.40 -59.64
N PRO A 269 48.63 -3.33 -58.34
CA PRO A 269 49.34 -4.39 -57.67
C PRO A 269 48.57 -5.71 -57.69
N ASP A 270 49.25 -6.86 -57.59
CA ASP A 270 48.59 -8.18 -57.57
C ASP A 270 47.65 -8.37 -56.37
N ASN A 271 48.03 -7.77 -55.27
CA ASN A 271 47.25 -7.78 -54.04
C ASN A 271 47.01 -6.32 -53.58
N PRO A 272 45.96 -5.64 -54.11
CA PRO A 272 45.70 -4.27 -53.76
C PRO A 272 45.20 -4.20 -52.30
N THR A 273 45.81 -3.32 -51.53
CA THR A 273 45.42 -3.06 -50.12
C THR A 273 45.30 -1.58 -49.85
N ILE A 274 44.53 -1.24 -48.87
CA ILE A 274 44.58 0.06 -48.17
C ILE A 274 44.91 -0.20 -46.71
N LYS A 275 45.77 0.62 -46.13
CA LYS A 275 45.98 0.56 -44.69
C LYS A 275 44.95 1.44 -44.02
N ALA A 276 44.16 0.85 -43.14
CA ALA A 276 43.16 1.58 -42.38
C ALA A 276 43.49 1.54 -40.88
N LYS A 277 43.23 2.66 -40.21
CA LYS A 277 43.34 2.76 -38.78
C LYS A 277 42.09 3.47 -38.27
N ILE A 278 41.41 2.83 -37.32
CA ILE A 278 40.26 3.39 -36.62
C ILE A 278 40.68 3.71 -35.19
N GLY A 279 40.29 4.87 -34.71
CA GLY A 279 40.52 5.31 -33.34
C GLY A 279 39.24 5.84 -32.76
N VAL A 280 39.03 5.66 -31.48
CA VAL A 280 37.95 6.27 -30.72
C VAL A 280 38.59 7.15 -29.65
N ALA A 281 38.18 8.40 -29.57
CA ALA A 281 38.62 9.30 -28.50
C ALA A 281 38.30 8.65 -27.14
N ASP A 282 39.17 8.84 -26.15
CA ASP A 282 39.04 8.28 -24.79
C ASP A 282 39.05 6.73 -24.71
N ARG A 283 39.16 6.03 -25.82
CA ARG A 283 39.18 4.55 -25.96
C ARG A 283 37.96 3.84 -25.34
N THR A 284 36.93 4.60 -24.96
CA THR A 284 35.67 4.09 -24.41
C THR A 284 34.49 4.85 -24.98
N ILE A 285 33.36 4.18 -25.08
CA ILE A 285 32.06 4.80 -25.36
C ILE A 285 31.18 4.52 -24.14
N THR A 286 30.88 5.57 -23.37
CA THR A 286 30.04 5.46 -22.18
C THR A 286 28.61 5.85 -22.54
N MET A 287 27.67 4.95 -22.29
CA MET A 287 26.24 5.24 -22.38
C MET A 287 25.82 5.93 -21.09
N ASN A 288 25.33 7.19 -21.17
CA ASN A 288 24.86 7.96 -20.04
C ASN A 288 23.39 7.66 -19.72
N SER A 289 22.59 7.49 -20.75
CA SER A 289 21.18 7.10 -20.62
C SER A 289 20.78 6.17 -21.75
N ALA A 290 19.71 5.42 -21.55
CA ALA A 290 19.14 4.60 -22.59
C ALA A 290 17.63 4.49 -22.46
N THR A 291 16.99 4.31 -23.62
CA THR A 291 15.57 3.95 -23.72
C THR A 291 15.48 2.48 -24.11
N GLY A 292 14.67 1.72 -23.34
CA GLY A 292 14.53 0.28 -23.53
C GLY A 292 13.59 -0.33 -22.50
N ILE A 293 13.71 -1.63 -22.28
CA ILE A 293 13.01 -2.34 -21.21
C ILE A 293 14.02 -2.69 -20.11
N PHE A 294 13.70 -2.27 -18.89
CA PHE A 294 14.57 -2.44 -17.73
C PHE A 294 13.84 -3.16 -16.60
N ASP A 295 14.59 -3.96 -15.84
CA ASP A 295 14.11 -4.71 -14.68
C ASP A 295 15.11 -4.53 -13.52
N PRO A 296 15.21 -3.30 -12.98
CA PRO A 296 16.10 -3.03 -11.85
C PRO A 296 15.61 -3.78 -10.61
N LYS A 297 16.54 -4.20 -9.78
CA LYS A 297 16.22 -4.87 -8.53
C LYS A 297 15.69 -3.86 -7.52
N ILE A 298 14.42 -4.00 -7.15
CA ILE A 298 13.75 -3.17 -6.14
C ILE A 298 13.75 -3.96 -4.83
N ASN A 299 14.63 -3.59 -3.89
CA ASN A 299 14.72 -4.25 -2.59
C ASN A 299 13.86 -3.48 -1.58
N LEU A 300 12.66 -3.99 -1.30
CA LEU A 300 11.79 -3.53 -0.23
C LEU A 300 11.75 -4.64 0.85
N ASN A 301 12.80 -4.77 1.64
CA ASN A 301 13.01 -5.96 2.48
C ASN A 301 12.05 -6.04 3.68
N THR A 302 11.61 -4.92 4.25
CA THR A 302 10.62 -4.88 5.33
C THR A 302 9.90 -3.54 5.31
N LEU A 303 8.61 -3.58 5.12
CA LEU A 303 7.76 -2.45 5.49
C LEU A 303 7.48 -2.64 6.98
N GLY A 304 7.94 -1.72 7.81
CA GLY A 304 7.99 -1.79 9.27
C GLY A 304 6.82 -2.45 10.01
N GLU A 305 7.04 -2.72 11.26
CA GLU A 305 6.01 -3.16 12.21
C GLU A 305 5.31 -1.94 12.79
N VAL A 306 3.99 -1.99 12.92
CA VAL A 306 3.18 -0.95 13.55
C VAL A 306 2.61 -1.48 14.85
N ASP A 307 2.87 -0.76 15.93
CA ASP A 307 2.31 -1.05 17.24
C ASP A 307 0.87 -0.52 17.32
N VAL A 308 -0.03 -1.38 17.77
CA VAL A 308 -1.42 -1.00 18.06
C VAL A 308 -1.49 -0.59 19.53
N THR A 309 -1.48 0.70 19.81
CA THR A 309 -1.45 1.25 21.16
C THR A 309 -2.59 2.21 21.42
N GLY A 310 -2.88 2.47 22.70
CA GLY A 310 -3.92 3.42 23.10
C GLY A 310 -5.33 2.97 22.74
N LEU A 311 -5.59 1.67 22.80
CA LEU A 311 -6.93 1.11 22.66
C LEU A 311 -7.84 1.58 23.79
N PRO A 312 -9.10 1.90 23.50
CA PRO A 312 -10.14 2.01 24.53
C PRO A 312 -10.36 0.65 25.21
N ASP A 313 -10.69 0.66 26.50
CA ASP A 313 -10.80 -0.56 27.30
C ASP A 313 -11.86 -1.54 26.75
N PHE A 314 -12.93 -1.03 26.13
CA PHE A 314 -13.97 -1.86 25.50
C PHE A 314 -13.49 -2.69 24.29
N LEU A 315 -12.32 -2.39 23.73
CA LEU A 315 -11.69 -3.16 22.63
C LEU A 315 -10.60 -4.13 23.11
N ASP A 316 -10.25 -4.08 24.38
CA ASP A 316 -9.16 -4.92 24.95
C ASP A 316 -9.68 -6.21 25.63
N ASP A 317 -10.99 -6.43 25.67
CA ASP A 317 -11.61 -7.66 26.18
C ASP A 317 -11.39 -8.83 25.20
N ASP A 318 -11.03 -10.00 25.70
CA ASP A 318 -10.74 -11.21 24.90
C ASP A 318 -11.97 -11.73 24.14
N ASP A 319 -13.19 -11.42 24.59
CA ASP A 319 -14.44 -11.78 23.94
C ASP A 319 -14.83 -10.81 22.80
N VAL A 320 -14.10 -9.72 22.64
CA VAL A 320 -14.35 -8.74 21.59
C VAL A 320 -13.95 -9.25 20.23
N VAL A 321 -14.87 -9.15 19.29
CA VAL A 321 -14.66 -9.35 17.86
C VAL A 321 -15.04 -8.07 17.13
N ALA A 322 -14.06 -7.32 16.66
CA ALA A 322 -14.30 -6.02 16.02
C ALA A 322 -14.98 -6.13 14.64
N ASP A 323 -14.67 -7.17 13.86
CA ASP A 323 -15.19 -7.42 12.48
C ASP A 323 -15.62 -6.14 11.76
N LEU A 324 -14.67 -5.22 11.56
CA LEU A 324 -14.97 -3.94 10.91
C LEU A 324 -15.45 -4.18 9.47
N ASP A 325 -16.50 -3.47 9.07
CA ASP A 325 -17.21 -3.73 7.81
C ASP A 325 -16.31 -3.51 6.59
N ASN A 326 -15.60 -2.38 6.53
CA ASN A 326 -14.71 -2.08 5.40
C ASN A 326 -13.40 -1.41 5.84
N PRO A 327 -12.50 -2.13 6.53
CA PRO A 327 -11.18 -1.61 6.84
C PRO A 327 -10.38 -1.33 5.57
N GLN A 328 -9.48 -0.35 5.64
CA GLN A 328 -8.68 0.13 4.52
C GLN A 328 -7.21 0.20 4.90
N ILE A 329 -6.33 -0.21 3.99
CA ILE A 329 -4.91 0.09 4.02
C ILE A 329 -4.65 1.08 2.88
N LEU A 330 -4.18 2.26 3.22
CA LEU A 330 -3.86 3.33 2.27
C LEU A 330 -2.35 3.33 2.04
N LEU A 331 -1.91 2.80 0.91
CA LEU A 331 -0.51 2.75 0.50
C LEU A 331 -0.22 3.93 -0.42
N THR A 332 0.86 4.64 -0.13
CA THR A 332 1.39 5.73 -0.95
C THR A 332 2.81 5.37 -1.35
N VAL A 333 3.12 5.40 -2.64
CA VAL A 333 4.46 5.11 -3.16
C VAL A 333 4.91 6.27 -4.03
N ASN A 334 6.00 6.93 -3.62
CA ASN A 334 6.69 7.88 -4.48
C ASN A 334 7.78 7.14 -5.25
N ASN A 335 7.69 7.14 -6.57
CA ASN A 335 8.63 6.49 -7.49
C ASN A 335 9.16 7.55 -8.47
N ASP A 336 10.43 7.92 -8.36
CA ASP A 336 11.06 8.91 -9.23
C ASP A 336 11.69 8.30 -10.50
N MET A 337 11.65 6.95 -10.62
CA MET A 337 12.14 6.25 -11.78
C MET A 337 11.12 6.25 -12.93
N ASP A 338 11.57 6.34 -14.17
CA ASP A 338 10.71 6.21 -15.38
C ASP A 338 10.28 4.75 -15.65
N VAL A 339 10.40 3.87 -14.67
CA VAL A 339 9.96 2.48 -14.74
C VAL A 339 8.76 2.28 -13.84
N ALA A 340 7.63 1.89 -14.42
CA ALA A 340 6.48 1.46 -13.64
C ALA A 340 6.75 0.10 -13.00
N ALA A 341 6.12 -0.17 -11.86
CA ALA A 341 6.30 -1.42 -11.12
C ALA A 341 4.96 -2.05 -10.73
N THR A 342 5.02 -3.32 -10.35
CA THR A 342 3.97 -3.99 -9.60
C THR A 342 4.51 -4.38 -8.24
N VAL A 343 3.67 -4.34 -7.22
CA VAL A 343 4.02 -4.73 -5.86
C VAL A 343 2.94 -5.64 -5.29
N SER A 344 3.36 -6.72 -4.64
CA SER A 344 2.51 -7.56 -3.80
C SER A 344 3.16 -7.75 -2.44
N ALA A 345 2.38 -8.06 -1.42
CA ALA A 345 2.87 -8.25 -0.06
C ALA A 345 1.92 -9.14 0.74
N THR A 346 2.35 -9.54 1.91
CA THR A 346 1.52 -10.21 2.92
C THR A 346 1.46 -9.34 4.17
N VAL A 347 0.27 -9.14 4.71
CA VAL A 347 0.05 -8.45 5.99
C VAL A 347 -0.25 -9.49 7.06
N ILE A 348 0.43 -9.37 8.19
CA ILE A 348 0.28 -10.27 9.34
C ILE A 348 -0.10 -9.43 10.56
N SER A 349 -1.07 -9.90 11.33
CA SER A 349 -1.36 -9.38 12.67
C SER A 349 -0.91 -10.37 13.74
N THR A 350 -0.35 -9.85 14.84
CA THR A 350 0.14 -10.67 15.96
C THR A 350 -0.35 -10.14 17.29
N LYS A 351 -0.62 -11.04 18.24
CA LYS A 351 -0.91 -10.71 19.66
C LYS A 351 -0.05 -11.61 20.55
N GLU A 352 0.63 -11.04 21.53
CA GLU A 352 1.53 -11.77 22.44
C GLU A 352 2.57 -12.64 21.70
N GLY A 353 3.06 -12.14 20.55
CA GLY A 353 4.02 -12.84 19.71
C GLY A 353 3.45 -14.00 18.88
N ARG A 354 2.14 -14.22 18.91
CA ARG A 354 1.45 -15.25 18.10
C ARG A 354 0.76 -14.62 16.90
N GLU A 355 0.85 -15.28 15.74
CA GLU A 355 0.13 -14.86 14.54
C GLU A 355 -1.38 -15.05 14.73
N LEU A 356 -2.17 -13.97 14.59
CA LEU A 356 -3.62 -14.00 14.63
C LEU A 356 -4.21 -14.20 13.25
N ALA A 357 -3.71 -13.46 12.27
CA ALA A 357 -4.19 -13.52 10.90
C ALA A 357 -3.09 -13.19 9.90
N ARG A 358 -3.26 -13.73 8.69
CA ARG A 358 -2.40 -13.50 7.52
C ARG A 358 -3.26 -13.20 6.31
N VAL A 359 -2.97 -12.09 5.63
CA VAL A 359 -3.71 -11.64 4.45
C VAL A 359 -2.72 -11.34 3.33
N THR A 360 -2.83 -12.04 2.22
CA THR A 360 -2.05 -11.77 1.01
C THR A 360 -2.72 -10.66 0.20
N LEU A 361 -1.96 -9.61 -0.09
CA LEU A 361 -2.39 -8.50 -0.93
C LEU A 361 -2.23 -8.87 -2.41
N PRO A 362 -3.14 -8.44 -3.29
CA PRO A 362 -3.01 -8.67 -4.72
C PRO A 362 -1.84 -7.89 -5.30
N GLU A 363 -1.49 -8.18 -6.54
CA GLU A 363 -0.52 -7.40 -7.29
C GLU A 363 -1.10 -6.01 -7.61
N MET A 364 -0.40 -4.97 -7.17
CA MET A 364 -0.83 -3.58 -7.27
C MET A 364 0.13 -2.80 -8.17
N SER A 365 -0.40 -1.89 -8.97
CA SER A 365 0.38 -1.07 -9.89
C SER A 365 0.96 0.17 -9.22
N VAL A 366 2.24 0.42 -9.43
CA VAL A 366 2.95 1.64 -9.05
C VAL A 366 3.33 2.39 -10.33
N ALA A 367 2.89 3.63 -10.44
CA ALA A 367 3.19 4.48 -11.58
C ALA A 367 4.67 4.88 -11.60
N LYS A 368 5.18 5.17 -12.77
CA LYS A 368 6.49 5.78 -12.99
C LYS A 368 6.44 7.30 -12.76
N ASN A 369 7.58 7.91 -12.45
CA ASN A 369 7.76 9.37 -12.36
C ASN A 369 6.71 10.06 -11.50
N GLY A 370 6.33 9.48 -10.34
CA GLY A 370 5.32 10.15 -9.53
C GLY A 370 4.79 9.39 -8.32
N LEU A 371 3.72 9.94 -7.78
CA LEU A 371 3.06 9.47 -6.58
C LEU A 371 1.89 8.55 -6.92
N SER A 372 1.96 7.31 -6.45
CA SER A 372 0.85 6.36 -6.50
C SER A 372 0.11 6.35 -5.17
N LYS A 373 -1.21 6.50 -5.19
CA LYS A 373 -2.09 6.37 -4.02
C LYS A 373 -2.99 5.17 -4.23
N ILE A 374 -2.81 4.13 -3.43
CA ILE A 374 -3.48 2.85 -3.56
C ILE A 374 -4.33 2.62 -2.32
N CYS A 375 -5.59 2.25 -2.52
CA CYS A 375 -6.52 1.88 -1.46
C CYS A 375 -6.78 0.37 -1.51
N ILE A 376 -6.40 -0.34 -0.46
CA ILE A 376 -6.73 -1.75 -0.27
C ILE A 376 -7.87 -1.79 0.73
N CYS A 377 -9.01 -2.38 0.37
CA CYS A 377 -10.22 -2.39 1.19
C CYS A 377 -10.88 -3.77 1.16
N ARG A 378 -11.79 -4.05 2.08
CA ARG A 378 -12.55 -5.30 2.05
C ARG A 378 -13.52 -5.34 0.87
N GLN A 379 -14.17 -4.21 0.58
CA GLN A 379 -15.13 -4.06 -0.53
C GLN A 379 -14.92 -2.72 -1.21
N LYS A 380 -14.96 -2.71 -2.55
CA LYS A 380 -14.96 -1.47 -3.31
C LYS A 380 -16.28 -0.74 -3.12
N THR A 381 -16.22 0.54 -2.81
CA THR A 381 -17.39 1.42 -2.78
C THR A 381 -17.25 2.53 -3.82
N SER A 382 -18.37 3.17 -4.17
CA SER A 382 -18.37 4.31 -5.10
C SER A 382 -17.53 5.47 -4.58
N GLU A 383 -17.55 5.71 -3.27
CA GLU A 383 -16.77 6.77 -2.63
C GLU A 383 -15.26 6.51 -2.75
N LEU A 384 -14.82 5.27 -2.49
CA LEU A 384 -13.41 4.89 -2.60
C LEU A 384 -12.93 4.95 -4.05
N THR A 385 -13.74 4.47 -4.99
CA THR A 385 -13.37 4.52 -6.41
C THR A 385 -13.37 5.94 -6.97
N GLN A 386 -14.23 6.83 -6.46
CA GLN A 386 -14.21 8.25 -6.79
C GLN A 386 -12.97 8.95 -6.20
N GLN A 387 -12.59 8.60 -4.98
CA GLN A 387 -11.47 9.24 -4.27
C GLN A 387 -10.10 8.81 -4.80
N TYR A 388 -9.90 7.52 -5.11
CA TYR A 388 -8.60 6.95 -5.47
C TYR A 388 -8.48 6.56 -6.94
N GLY A 389 -9.59 6.49 -7.68
CA GLY A 389 -9.67 5.93 -9.04
C GLY A 389 -9.87 4.41 -9.02
N GLU A 390 -10.69 3.91 -9.94
CA GLU A 390 -11.07 2.47 -10.01
C GLU A 390 -9.85 1.53 -10.06
N ALA A 391 -8.81 1.92 -10.84
CA ALA A 391 -7.60 1.12 -11.01
C ALA A 391 -6.71 1.05 -9.76
N ASN A 392 -6.90 1.95 -8.80
CA ASN A 392 -6.10 2.07 -7.58
C ASN A 392 -6.81 1.53 -6.34
N VAL A 393 -8.03 1.01 -6.49
CA VAL A 393 -8.79 0.40 -5.39
C VAL A 393 -8.77 -1.11 -5.56
N TYR A 394 -8.26 -1.82 -4.55
CA TYR A 394 -8.11 -3.27 -4.55
C TYR A 394 -8.95 -3.90 -3.44
N ALA A 395 -9.87 -4.80 -3.82
CA ALA A 395 -10.72 -5.50 -2.87
C ALA A 395 -10.05 -6.77 -2.36
N VAL A 396 -9.99 -6.93 -1.03
CA VAL A 396 -9.45 -8.09 -0.32
C VAL A 396 -10.47 -8.51 0.74
N SER A 397 -11.30 -9.48 0.41
CA SER A 397 -12.51 -9.85 1.18
C SER A 397 -12.25 -10.27 2.62
N ASN A 398 -11.06 -10.78 2.94
CA ASN A 398 -10.66 -11.20 4.27
C ASN A 398 -9.81 -10.15 5.02
N LEU A 399 -9.76 -8.90 4.55
CA LEU A 399 -8.92 -7.85 5.16
C LEU A 399 -9.28 -7.58 6.63
N SER A 400 -10.58 -7.67 7.00
CA SER A 400 -11.04 -7.50 8.38
C SER A 400 -10.47 -8.51 9.37
N THR A 401 -10.02 -9.69 8.88
CA THR A 401 -9.45 -10.71 9.78
C THR A 401 -8.20 -10.23 10.52
N LEU A 402 -7.47 -9.25 9.95
CA LEU A 402 -6.28 -8.66 10.58
C LEU A 402 -6.58 -7.95 11.91
N ILE A 403 -7.83 -7.48 12.09
CA ILE A 403 -8.27 -6.69 13.24
C ILE A 403 -9.52 -7.25 13.92
N ASN A 404 -9.99 -8.44 13.54
CA ASN A 404 -11.15 -9.08 14.18
C ASN A 404 -10.92 -9.31 15.67
N ARG A 405 -9.74 -9.80 16.02
CA ARG A 405 -9.18 -9.68 17.37
C ARG A 405 -8.14 -8.60 17.31
N ILE A 406 -8.22 -7.62 18.18
CA ILE A 406 -7.30 -6.49 18.15
C ILE A 406 -5.88 -6.98 18.41
N PRO A 407 -4.95 -6.80 17.46
CA PRO A 407 -3.57 -7.26 17.59
C PRO A 407 -2.73 -6.26 18.38
N ASP A 408 -1.57 -6.70 18.87
CA ASP A 408 -0.54 -5.81 19.40
C ASP A 408 0.27 -5.16 18.28
N HIS A 409 0.45 -5.90 17.17
CA HIS A 409 1.29 -5.45 16.06
C HIS A 409 0.70 -5.88 14.71
N ILE A 410 0.91 -5.04 13.70
CA ILE A 410 0.66 -5.32 12.29
C ILE A 410 1.97 -5.20 11.53
N LYS A 411 2.32 -6.23 10.74
CA LYS A 411 3.55 -6.29 9.93
C LYS A 411 3.21 -6.48 8.46
N ILE A 412 4.00 -5.88 7.59
CA ILE A 412 3.99 -6.19 6.16
C ILE A 412 5.26 -6.99 5.85
N VAL A 413 5.07 -8.19 5.32
CA VAL A 413 6.13 -9.16 5.01
C VAL A 413 5.98 -9.66 3.58
N ASP A 414 6.98 -10.42 3.09
CA ASP A 414 6.97 -11.02 1.75
C ASP A 414 6.68 -9.99 0.65
N VAL A 415 7.28 -8.78 0.79
CA VAL A 415 7.13 -7.73 -0.22
C VAL A 415 7.86 -8.13 -1.48
N ASN A 416 7.12 -8.19 -2.58
CA ASN A 416 7.64 -8.56 -3.87
C ASN A 416 7.34 -7.44 -4.87
N ALA A 417 8.38 -6.79 -5.37
CA ALA A 417 8.27 -5.68 -6.30
C ALA A 417 9.01 -6.02 -7.61
N HIS A 418 8.34 -5.84 -8.73
CA HIS A 418 8.86 -6.11 -10.07
C HIS A 418 8.62 -4.92 -10.98
N ALA A 419 9.60 -4.61 -11.81
CA ALA A 419 9.43 -3.66 -12.88
C ALA A 419 8.44 -4.20 -13.93
N LYS A 420 7.61 -3.32 -14.49
CA LYS A 420 6.78 -3.66 -15.64
C LYS A 420 7.63 -3.67 -16.91
N ALA A 421 7.38 -4.66 -17.77
CA ALA A 421 8.07 -4.78 -19.06
C ALA A 421 7.53 -3.73 -20.07
N GLU A 422 7.76 -2.46 -19.77
CA GLU A 422 7.38 -1.32 -20.60
C GLU A 422 8.62 -0.53 -21.00
N VAL A 423 8.55 0.19 -22.13
CA VAL A 423 9.65 1.05 -22.57
C VAL A 423 9.80 2.23 -21.61
N ALA A 424 11.02 2.41 -21.13
CA ALA A 424 11.41 3.43 -20.16
C ALA A 424 12.73 4.08 -20.57
N THR A 425 12.98 5.28 -20.05
CA THR A 425 14.28 5.95 -20.19
C THR A 425 14.99 5.98 -18.85
N ILE A 426 16.22 5.46 -18.81
CA ILE A 426 17.03 5.35 -17.60
C ILE A 426 18.33 6.13 -17.80
N VAL A 427 18.73 6.90 -16.79
CA VAL A 427 20.06 7.46 -16.65
C VAL A 427 20.91 6.43 -15.90
N PHE A 428 21.98 5.96 -16.54
CA PHE A 428 22.85 4.96 -15.95
C PHE A 428 23.68 5.54 -14.80
N GLY A 429 23.85 4.73 -13.75
CA GLY A 429 24.59 5.13 -12.56
C GLY A 429 23.88 6.10 -11.63
N GLU A 430 22.67 6.55 -11.98
CA GLU A 430 21.82 7.32 -11.08
C GLU A 430 21.17 6.41 -10.05
N GLU A 431 21.08 6.90 -8.81
CA GLU A 431 20.38 6.24 -7.71
C GLU A 431 18.96 6.81 -7.64
N TYR A 432 17.99 6.00 -8.00
CA TYR A 432 16.57 6.35 -7.95
C TYR A 432 15.98 6.06 -6.59
N HIS A 433 14.84 6.68 -6.26
CA HIS A 433 14.19 6.52 -4.98
C HIS A 433 12.78 5.93 -5.17
N VAL A 434 12.53 4.81 -4.53
CA VAL A 434 11.18 4.26 -4.38
C VAL A 434 10.83 4.28 -2.90
N LYS A 435 10.01 5.28 -2.49
CA LYS A 435 9.66 5.52 -1.09
C LYS A 435 8.20 5.18 -0.83
N PRO A 436 7.91 4.02 -0.22
CA PRO A 436 6.56 3.68 0.22
C PRO A 436 6.24 4.31 1.57
N SER A 437 4.96 4.54 1.83
CA SER A 437 4.39 4.81 3.14
C SER A 437 2.97 4.26 3.18
N TYR A 438 2.48 3.89 4.36
CA TYR A 438 1.13 3.38 4.49
C TYR A 438 0.46 3.85 5.77
N LYS A 439 -0.86 3.77 5.79
CA LYS A 439 -1.66 3.94 7.00
C LYS A 439 -2.86 2.99 6.94
N VAL A 440 -3.28 2.54 8.10
CA VAL A 440 -4.55 1.83 8.27
C VAL A 440 -5.63 2.84 8.64
N ASN A 441 -6.75 2.76 7.97
CA ASN A 441 -7.92 3.60 8.26
C ASN A 441 -9.16 2.71 8.19
N ALA A 442 -9.86 2.57 9.30
CA ALA A 442 -11.04 1.73 9.35
C ALA A 442 -12.18 2.48 10.06
N PRO A 443 -13.25 2.86 9.35
CA PRO A 443 -14.46 3.33 10.00
C PRO A 443 -14.92 2.31 11.05
N LEU A 444 -15.26 2.75 12.25
CA LEU A 444 -15.87 1.90 13.26
C LEU A 444 -17.32 1.61 12.85
N ALA A 445 -17.45 0.86 11.76
CA ALA A 445 -18.69 0.31 11.25
C ALA A 445 -18.60 -1.21 11.35
N PHE A 446 -19.55 -1.85 11.95
CA PHE A 446 -19.47 -3.27 12.24
C PHE A 446 -19.96 -4.14 11.09
N GLY A 447 -19.29 -5.27 10.89
CA GLY A 447 -19.71 -6.37 10.04
C GLY A 447 -20.54 -7.40 10.83
N GLU A 448 -21.01 -8.45 10.15
CA GLU A 448 -21.96 -9.42 10.71
C GLU A 448 -21.48 -10.17 11.96
N LYS A 449 -20.17 -10.32 12.13
CA LYS A 449 -19.56 -11.10 13.21
C LYS A 449 -19.10 -10.24 14.39
N ALA A 450 -19.34 -8.93 14.32
CA ALA A 450 -18.95 -8.03 15.38
C ALA A 450 -19.66 -8.39 16.68
N ASN A 451 -18.88 -8.42 17.75
CA ASN A 451 -19.33 -8.57 19.12
C ASN A 451 -18.49 -7.67 20.00
N ILE A 452 -19.05 -6.56 20.44
CA ILE A 452 -18.39 -5.60 21.31
C ILE A 452 -18.90 -5.82 22.72
N VAL A 453 -17.99 -5.99 23.65
CA VAL A 453 -18.31 -6.24 25.05
C VAL A 453 -17.92 -5.03 25.87
N TYR A 454 -18.85 -4.59 26.71
CA TYR A 454 -18.62 -3.55 27.69
C TYR A 454 -19.09 -4.04 29.05
N GLU A 455 -18.25 -3.95 30.06
CA GLU A 455 -18.56 -4.36 31.42
C GLU A 455 -18.40 -3.17 32.36
N ASP A 456 -19.40 -2.94 33.23
CA ASP A 456 -19.36 -1.89 34.22
C ASP A 456 -20.05 -2.39 35.51
N SER A 457 -19.67 -1.84 36.65
CA SER A 457 -20.19 -2.22 37.95
C SER A 457 -20.81 -1.05 38.67
N PHE A 458 -21.93 -1.31 39.28
CA PHE A 458 -22.64 -0.36 40.13
C PHE A 458 -22.84 -0.96 41.52
N THR A 459 -22.25 -0.38 42.54
CA THR A 459 -22.17 -0.91 43.91
C THR A 459 -22.50 0.16 44.93
N GLY A 460 -22.65 -0.21 46.19
CA GLY A 460 -22.97 0.69 47.32
C GLY A 460 -24.45 0.68 47.71
N TRP A 461 -25.16 -0.41 47.40
CA TRP A 461 -26.59 -0.54 47.69
C TRP A 461 -26.89 -1.19 49.04
N ASN A 462 -25.91 -1.87 49.61
CA ASN A 462 -26.11 -2.71 50.79
C ASN A 462 -26.69 -1.87 51.97
N ASP A 463 -26.19 -0.66 52.16
CA ASP A 463 -26.64 0.22 53.23
C ASP A 463 -28.13 0.68 53.09
N ASP A 464 -28.67 0.66 51.84
CA ASP A 464 -30.04 1.11 51.54
C ASP A 464 -31.06 -0.05 51.54
N ILE A 465 -30.59 -1.30 51.35
CA ILE A 465 -31.49 -2.46 51.15
C ILE A 465 -31.38 -3.53 52.25
N ASP A 466 -30.46 -3.40 53.19
CA ASP A 466 -30.28 -4.37 54.28
C ASP A 466 -31.51 -4.51 55.19
N GLU A 467 -32.34 -3.48 55.24
CA GLU A 467 -33.61 -3.48 55.97
C GLU A 467 -34.77 -4.19 55.22
N LEU A 468 -34.63 -4.40 53.88
CA LEU A 468 -35.64 -5.05 53.06
C LEU A 468 -35.61 -6.58 53.23
N ASP A 469 -36.67 -7.13 53.83
CA ASP A 469 -36.89 -8.59 53.91
C ASP A 469 -38.05 -8.99 53.02
N LEU A 470 -37.76 -9.88 52.06
CA LEU A 470 -38.75 -10.38 51.11
C LEU A 470 -39.17 -11.81 51.50
N ALA A 471 -40.46 -12.05 51.55
CA ALA A 471 -40.99 -13.39 51.80
C ALA A 471 -40.61 -14.34 50.66
N GLU A 472 -40.58 -15.64 50.95
CA GLU A 472 -40.32 -16.67 49.95
C GLU A 472 -41.29 -16.54 48.76
N GLY A 473 -40.75 -16.65 47.54
CA GLY A 473 -41.50 -16.48 46.29
C GLY A 473 -41.72 -15.03 45.85
N THR A 474 -41.19 -14.05 46.59
CA THR A 474 -41.19 -12.63 46.19
C THR A 474 -40.02 -12.34 45.24
N TYR A 475 -40.25 -11.54 44.22
CA TYR A 475 -39.22 -11.08 43.30
C TYR A 475 -39.41 -9.59 42.98
N ILE A 476 -38.36 -8.98 42.46
CA ILE A 476 -38.38 -7.59 41.99
C ILE A 476 -38.38 -7.59 40.47
N GLU A 477 -39.25 -6.78 39.88
CA GLU A 477 -39.34 -6.59 38.43
C GLU A 477 -39.10 -5.11 38.11
N VAL A 478 -38.11 -4.85 37.24
CA VAL A 478 -37.83 -3.53 36.71
C VAL A 478 -38.16 -3.54 35.24
N THR A 479 -39.07 -2.65 34.82
CA THR A 479 -39.43 -2.47 33.41
C THR A 479 -39.00 -1.09 32.95
N ALA A 480 -38.54 -0.99 31.70
CA ALA A 480 -38.17 0.26 31.04
C ALA A 480 -38.37 0.15 29.54
N ASN A 481 -38.50 1.29 28.87
CA ASN A 481 -38.37 1.41 27.42
C ASN A 481 -36.97 1.91 27.08
N VAL A 482 -36.25 1.18 26.25
CA VAL A 482 -34.96 1.59 25.73
C VAL A 482 -35.12 2.18 24.32
N GLU A 483 -34.89 3.47 24.19
CA GLU A 483 -34.82 4.17 22.89
C GLU A 483 -33.37 4.09 22.38
N ASN A 484 -33.12 3.29 21.33
CA ASN A 484 -31.81 3.01 20.79
C ASN A 484 -31.63 3.66 19.41
N LYS A 485 -30.65 4.57 19.29
CA LYS A 485 -30.14 5.11 18.01
C LYS A 485 -28.80 4.52 17.58
N VAL A 486 -28.23 3.61 18.38
CA VAL A 486 -26.99 2.93 18.03
C VAL A 486 -27.27 1.85 16.98
N PRO A 487 -26.45 1.72 15.93
CA PRO A 487 -26.61 0.68 14.92
C PRO A 487 -26.04 -0.67 15.41
N ALA A 488 -26.50 -1.12 16.57
CA ALA A 488 -26.16 -2.38 17.20
C ALA A 488 -27.34 -2.92 17.99
N TYR A 489 -27.56 -4.22 17.92
CA TYR A 489 -28.42 -4.97 18.83
C TYR A 489 -27.70 -5.12 20.15
N LEU A 490 -28.40 -4.90 21.28
CA LEU A 490 -27.76 -4.95 22.58
C LEU A 490 -28.41 -6.05 23.43
N THR A 491 -27.56 -6.92 23.98
CA THR A 491 -27.93 -7.91 24.98
C THR A 491 -27.33 -7.50 26.31
N VAL A 492 -28.14 -7.43 27.36
CA VAL A 492 -27.71 -7.05 28.69
C VAL A 492 -27.73 -8.26 29.61
N LYS A 493 -26.61 -8.54 30.27
CA LYS A 493 -26.50 -9.49 31.37
C LYS A 493 -26.16 -8.72 32.63
N ALA A 494 -26.66 -9.16 33.77
CA ALA A 494 -26.30 -8.56 35.05
C ALA A 494 -25.98 -9.66 36.06
N TYR A 495 -24.95 -9.41 36.85
CA TYR A 495 -24.47 -10.35 37.90
C TYR A 495 -24.56 -9.65 39.26
N PRO A 496 -25.22 -10.24 40.24
CA PRO A 496 -25.32 -9.66 41.59
C PRO A 496 -23.97 -9.80 42.32
N VAL A 497 -23.58 -8.75 43.04
CA VAL A 497 -22.36 -8.74 43.86
C VAL A 497 -22.65 -8.31 45.28
N ASP A 498 -21.83 -8.84 46.23
CA ASP A 498 -21.83 -8.43 47.62
C ASP A 498 -20.92 -7.21 47.87
N ALA A 499 -20.92 -6.69 49.11
CA ALA A 499 -20.12 -5.53 49.52
C ALA A 499 -18.59 -5.75 49.39
N GLN A 500 -18.13 -6.97 49.12
CA GLN A 500 -16.76 -7.32 48.85
C GLN A 500 -16.48 -7.46 47.34
N GLY A 501 -17.53 -7.26 46.50
CA GLY A 501 -17.41 -7.41 45.05
C GLY A 501 -17.48 -8.86 44.55
N ASN A 502 -17.80 -9.83 45.41
CA ASN A 502 -17.92 -11.22 44.99
C ASN A 502 -19.30 -11.45 44.33
N LYS A 503 -19.29 -12.20 43.21
CA LYS A 503 -20.55 -12.61 42.57
C LYS A 503 -21.35 -13.56 43.47
N ILE A 504 -22.65 -13.27 43.66
CA ILE A 504 -23.56 -14.05 44.50
C ILE A 504 -24.72 -14.62 43.68
N GLU A 505 -24.44 -15.12 42.49
CA GLU A 505 -25.41 -15.75 41.57
C GLU A 505 -26.03 -17.03 42.15
N ASP A 506 -25.37 -17.68 43.07
CA ASP A 506 -25.88 -18.82 43.84
C ASP A 506 -27.06 -18.40 44.78
N LYS A 507 -27.07 -17.13 45.17
CA LYS A 507 -28.08 -16.56 46.12
C LYS A 507 -29.17 -15.75 45.44
N LEU A 508 -28.85 -15.08 44.34
CA LEU A 508 -29.76 -14.22 43.57
C LEU A 508 -29.68 -14.56 42.09
N LEU A 509 -30.83 -14.62 41.43
CA LEU A 509 -30.92 -14.77 39.98
C LEU A 509 -31.35 -13.43 39.37
N ILE A 510 -30.59 -12.95 38.39
CA ILE A 510 -30.94 -11.82 37.55
C ILE A 510 -31.25 -12.34 36.16
N GLU A 511 -32.42 -11.94 35.62
CA GLU A 511 -32.86 -12.32 34.27
C GLU A 511 -33.20 -11.04 33.48
N ILE A 512 -32.62 -10.87 32.30
CA ILE A 512 -32.92 -9.82 31.33
C ILE A 512 -33.03 -10.52 29.97
N PRO A 513 -34.20 -11.05 29.62
CA PRO A 513 -34.36 -11.90 28.41
C PRO A 513 -34.46 -11.10 27.13
N ASP A 514 -34.65 -9.77 27.22
CA ASP A 514 -34.96 -8.95 26.07
C ASP A 514 -33.69 -8.46 25.36
N GLU A 515 -33.64 -8.61 24.01
CA GLU A 515 -32.64 -8.00 23.15
C GLU A 515 -33.13 -6.62 22.71
N VAL A 516 -32.32 -5.59 22.92
CA VAL A 516 -32.62 -4.22 22.47
C VAL A 516 -32.38 -4.13 20.96
N ALA A 517 -33.41 -3.75 20.23
CA ALA A 517 -33.36 -3.62 18.78
C ALA A 517 -32.44 -2.48 18.32
N ALA A 518 -31.70 -2.72 17.21
CA ALA A 518 -30.77 -1.75 16.63
C ALA A 518 -31.49 -0.67 15.82
N SER A 519 -30.92 0.54 15.77
CA SER A 519 -31.27 1.53 14.74
C SER A 519 -30.73 1.07 13.40
N THR A 520 -31.59 0.93 12.40
CA THR A 520 -31.22 0.43 11.06
C THR A 520 -30.55 1.49 10.17
N ASP A 521 -30.62 2.76 10.56
CA ASP A 521 -30.06 3.91 9.82
C ASP A 521 -29.10 4.77 10.66
N GLY A 522 -28.92 4.43 11.97
CA GLY A 522 -28.11 5.20 12.90
C GLY A 522 -28.68 6.60 13.26
N THR A 523 -29.92 6.89 12.88
CA THR A 523 -30.56 8.20 13.10
C THR A 523 -31.94 8.08 13.73
N THR A 524 -32.70 7.10 13.34
CA THR A 524 -34.06 6.84 13.85
C THR A 524 -33.98 5.96 15.09
N ALA A 525 -34.57 6.45 16.20
CA ALA A 525 -34.62 5.67 17.43
C ALA A 525 -35.58 4.48 17.28
N VAL A 526 -35.17 3.34 17.78
CA VAL A 526 -36.01 2.14 17.92
C VAL A 526 -36.26 1.93 19.40
N THR A 527 -37.53 1.84 19.78
CA THR A 527 -37.93 1.63 21.18
C THR A 527 -38.16 0.15 21.45
N THR A 528 -37.47 -0.38 22.45
CA THR A 528 -37.61 -1.76 22.91
C THR A 528 -38.00 -1.76 24.38
N PRO A 529 -39.13 -2.37 24.76
CA PRO A 529 -39.44 -2.61 26.17
C PRO A 529 -38.52 -3.71 26.70
N ILE A 530 -37.96 -3.49 27.89
CA ILE A 530 -37.12 -4.46 28.58
C ILE A 530 -37.63 -4.76 29.95
N THR A 531 -37.38 -5.97 30.43
CA THR A 531 -37.73 -6.42 31.77
C THR A 531 -36.55 -7.05 32.45
N MET A 532 -36.15 -6.53 33.61
CA MET A 532 -35.17 -7.15 34.50
C MET A 532 -35.88 -7.75 35.69
N LYS A 533 -35.64 -9.02 35.97
CA LYS A 533 -36.20 -9.74 37.10
C LYS A 533 -35.10 -10.17 38.06
N ILE A 534 -35.27 -9.78 39.34
CA ILE A 534 -34.33 -10.15 40.42
C ILE A 534 -35.08 -11.12 41.35
N THR A 535 -34.61 -12.36 41.39
CA THR A 535 -35.28 -13.43 42.15
C THR A 535 -34.35 -13.96 43.24
N PRO A 536 -34.71 -13.81 44.53
CA PRO A 536 -33.99 -14.48 45.61
C PRO A 536 -34.09 -16.00 45.49
N LYS A 537 -32.94 -16.67 45.49
CA LYS A 537 -32.82 -18.14 45.53
C LYS A 537 -32.73 -18.67 46.97
N VAL A 538 -32.25 -17.83 47.88
CA VAL A 538 -32.06 -18.14 49.30
C VAL A 538 -32.73 -17.06 50.14
N LYS A 539 -33.28 -17.45 51.29
CA LYS A 539 -33.90 -16.51 52.23
C LYS A 539 -32.86 -15.45 52.66
N ASN A 540 -33.29 -14.18 52.73
CA ASN A 540 -32.51 -13.01 53.11
C ASN A 540 -31.30 -12.74 52.17
N SER A 541 -31.26 -13.29 50.96
CA SER A 541 -30.16 -13.07 50.02
C SER A 541 -30.14 -11.63 49.47
N LEU A 542 -31.28 -10.95 49.42
CA LEU A 542 -31.36 -9.55 48.99
C LEU A 542 -30.53 -8.63 49.87
N LYS A 543 -30.51 -8.90 51.19
CA LYS A 543 -29.70 -8.14 52.17
C LYS A 543 -28.19 -8.22 51.96
N GLN A 544 -27.75 -9.15 51.11
CA GLN A 544 -26.34 -9.33 50.76
C GLN A 544 -25.98 -8.66 49.43
N LEU A 545 -26.96 -8.13 48.71
CA LEU A 545 -26.76 -7.46 47.45
C LEU A 545 -26.19 -6.07 47.72
N ASP A 546 -24.99 -5.78 47.20
CA ASP A 546 -24.38 -4.46 47.22
C ASP A 546 -24.41 -3.78 45.87
N GLY A 547 -24.62 -4.55 44.80
CA GLY A 547 -24.67 -4.02 43.46
C GLY A 547 -24.81 -5.04 42.37
N LEU A 548 -24.71 -4.58 41.11
CA LEU A 548 -24.74 -5.38 39.92
C LEU A 548 -23.51 -5.07 39.06
N VAL A 549 -22.90 -6.11 38.49
CA VAL A 549 -22.00 -5.99 37.38
C VAL A 549 -22.80 -6.22 36.09
N PHE A 550 -22.86 -5.21 35.24
CA PHE A 550 -23.52 -5.27 33.95
C PHE A 550 -22.55 -5.62 32.87
N ARG A 551 -22.88 -6.59 32.03
CA ARG A 551 -22.19 -6.93 30.82
C ARG A 551 -23.11 -6.64 29.65
N LEU A 552 -22.75 -5.65 28.85
CA LEU A 552 -23.44 -5.24 27.62
C LEU A 552 -22.73 -5.84 26.42
N GLU A 553 -23.43 -6.62 25.63
CA GLU A 553 -22.91 -7.20 24.38
C GLU A 553 -23.61 -6.51 23.20
N GLY A 554 -22.82 -5.79 22.36
CA GLY A 554 -23.30 -5.11 21.16
C GLY A 554 -22.98 -5.93 19.92
N SER A 555 -23.99 -6.25 19.11
CA SER A 555 -23.84 -7.07 17.90
C SER A 555 -24.47 -6.39 16.68
N ALA A 556 -23.83 -6.57 15.50
CA ALA A 556 -24.42 -6.15 14.23
C ALA A 556 -25.53 -7.10 13.74
N LYS A 557 -25.72 -8.24 14.41
CA LYS A 557 -26.72 -9.25 14.07
C LYS A 557 -27.56 -9.62 15.26
N SER A 558 -28.89 -9.57 15.10
CA SER A 558 -29.83 -9.98 16.14
C SER A 558 -29.90 -11.49 16.31
N ALA A 559 -30.41 -11.95 17.44
CA ALA A 559 -30.73 -13.34 17.69
C ALA A 559 -31.67 -13.94 16.62
N ASN A 560 -32.55 -13.13 16.02
CA ASN A 560 -33.47 -13.52 14.96
C ASN A 560 -32.87 -13.45 13.56
N GLY A 561 -31.58 -13.07 13.42
CA GLY A 561 -30.85 -13.03 12.16
C GLY A 561 -30.97 -11.71 11.38
N ASN A 562 -31.67 -10.68 11.89
CA ASN A 562 -31.65 -9.34 11.31
C ASN A 562 -30.26 -8.73 11.42
N LYS A 563 -29.86 -7.88 10.46
CA LYS A 563 -28.50 -7.35 10.37
C LYS A 563 -28.53 -5.82 10.23
N VAL A 564 -27.57 -5.19 10.90
CA VAL A 564 -27.27 -3.75 10.73
C VAL A 564 -25.75 -3.65 10.59
N THR A 565 -25.27 -3.47 9.36
CA THR A 565 -23.82 -3.45 9.03
C THR A 565 -23.48 -2.19 8.25
N GLY A 566 -22.20 -1.79 8.28
CA GLY A 566 -21.68 -0.70 7.45
C GLY A 566 -22.07 0.71 7.89
N ILE A 567 -22.69 0.88 9.05
CA ILE A 567 -23.01 2.20 9.62
C ILE A 567 -21.91 2.57 10.61
N SER A 568 -21.17 3.64 10.31
CA SER A 568 -20.11 4.14 11.18
C SER A 568 -20.67 4.65 12.50
N LEU A 569 -20.12 4.21 13.62
CA LEU A 569 -20.44 4.75 14.92
C LEU A 569 -20.14 6.25 14.98
N ASN A 570 -21.00 7.02 15.64
CA ASN A 570 -20.87 8.47 15.76
C ASN A 570 -21.01 8.90 17.21
N GLU A 571 -20.11 9.78 17.66
CA GLU A 571 -20.00 10.20 19.05
C GLU A 571 -21.25 10.89 19.62
N ARG A 572 -22.01 11.61 18.77
CA ARG A 572 -23.11 12.47 19.18
C ARG A 572 -24.48 12.02 18.70
N LYS A 573 -24.54 11.40 17.50
CA LYS A 573 -25.80 10.98 16.89
C LYS A 573 -26.33 9.70 17.49
N HIS A 574 -25.42 8.81 17.91
CA HIS A 574 -25.79 7.52 18.47
C HIS A 574 -25.99 7.67 19.97
N THR A 575 -27.26 7.52 20.40
CA THR A 575 -27.66 7.69 21.78
C THR A 575 -28.49 6.52 22.25
N LEU A 576 -28.45 6.30 23.54
CA LEU A 576 -29.38 5.44 24.29
C LEU A 576 -30.13 6.28 25.28
N LYS A 577 -31.42 5.99 25.46
CA LYS A 577 -32.27 6.64 26.48
C LYS A 577 -33.19 5.61 27.09
N LEU A 578 -33.32 5.66 28.42
CA LEU A 578 -34.32 4.88 29.13
C LEU A 578 -35.46 5.78 29.54
N SER A 579 -36.68 5.31 29.30
CA SER A 579 -37.90 5.99 29.68
C SER A 579 -38.88 4.99 30.32
N ASP A 580 -39.90 5.52 30.99
CA ASP A 580 -40.94 4.73 31.67
C ASP A 580 -40.36 3.66 32.63
N ILE A 581 -39.28 3.99 33.34
CA ILE A 581 -38.68 3.09 34.31
C ILE A 581 -39.66 2.88 35.48
N LYS A 582 -40.03 1.64 35.71
CA LYS A 582 -40.93 1.24 36.80
C LYS A 582 -40.30 0.08 37.55
N VAL A 583 -40.42 0.16 38.87
CA VAL A 583 -40.00 -0.90 39.77
C VAL A 583 -41.26 -1.47 40.45
N LYS A 584 -41.35 -2.79 40.42
CA LYS A 584 -42.48 -3.52 40.99
C LYS A 584 -41.95 -4.65 41.87
N ILE A 585 -42.39 -4.67 43.12
CA ILE A 585 -42.17 -5.79 44.02
C ILE A 585 -43.40 -6.70 43.95
N VAL A 586 -43.18 -7.96 43.55
CA VAL A 586 -44.26 -8.96 43.40
C VAL A 586 -44.12 -9.99 44.52
N GLY A 587 -45.08 -10.00 45.44
CA GLY A 587 -45.08 -10.88 46.59
C GLY A 587 -45.30 -10.13 47.90
N LYS A 588 -44.72 -10.62 49.01
CA LYS A 588 -44.90 -10.03 50.34
C LYS A 588 -43.57 -9.48 50.85
N ILE A 589 -43.61 -8.26 51.35
CA ILE A 589 -42.52 -7.63 52.11
C ILE A 589 -42.76 -7.94 53.59
N ILE A 590 -41.71 -8.39 54.28
CA ILE A 590 -41.72 -8.62 55.72
C ILE A 590 -40.96 -7.42 56.31
N GLY A 591 -41.66 -6.47 56.90
CA GLY A 591 -41.07 -5.36 57.65
C GLY A 591 -41.14 -5.66 59.13
N ASP A 592 -40.04 -5.53 59.85
CA ASP A 592 -40.05 -5.42 61.31
C ASP A 592 -40.05 -3.93 61.62
N PHE A 593 -41.25 -3.42 61.85
CA PHE A 593 -41.51 -1.98 62.18
C PHE A 593 -41.51 -1.74 63.68
N ASN A 594 -40.58 -2.31 64.42
CA ASN A 594 -40.41 -2.04 65.83
C ASN A 594 -39.43 -0.91 66.10
#